data_635413a3eaae9edb653ccd5042eb8237
#
_entry.id   635413a3eaae9edb653ccd5042eb8237
#
_cell.length_a   1.000
_cell.length_b   1.000
_cell.length_c   1.000
_cell.angle_alpha   90.00
_cell.angle_beta   90.00
_cell.angle_gamma   90.00
#
_symmetry.space_group_name_H-M   'P 1'
#
loop_
_entity.id
_entity.type
_entity.pdbx_description
1 polymer ?
#
loop_
_entity_poly.entity_id
_entity_poly.type
_entity_poly.pdbx_seq_one_letter_code
_entity_poly.pdbx_strand_id
1 'polypeptide(L)'
;MDERKAVVLLRRRERRRSRHKGPGYWVVRLLLALVLLSFVTMVGTGVASVAAAAGVYAYFAQNLPDPQAIEKVQEDFETTKIYDRTGQVLLYEVFDPRPNRGDRTWVELEQIPMDLRNATIAIEDRSFYQNPGINLRGFARAMWSNLRGLPIQGGSSITMQLIKNVLIPPEERYVRSYARKIKEVILALELNRRYPGREGKDQILEWYLNTNFYGNFAYGVEAAAQVYFDKHVWELDLAECAMLAAIPQYPGLNPMDAPEQAKKRQALVLDQMVEQGYITREQAEAAKAKPLKIRESLETRFQAEHAPHFALYVRKLLERDFGHEKVYGGGLRVYTTLDLDRQRMAEQFAREYVKAMQEDTKYDRNVSNAAVVILRPRTGEILAMVGSLDYYNKEI
;
A
#
# COMPACT_ATOMS: atom_id res chain seq x y z
N MET A 1 -82.83 -39.25 41.27
CA MET A 1 -81.46 -38.64 41.56
C MET A 1 -81.69 -37.22 42.04
N ASP A 2 -81.29 -36.96 43.27
CA ASP A 2 -81.81 -35.88 44.11
C ASP A 2 -81.40 -34.48 43.58
N GLU A 3 -82.39 -33.66 43.16
CA GLU A 3 -82.18 -32.32 42.64
C GLU A 3 -81.32 -31.41 43.54
N ARG A 4 -81.37 -31.68 44.85
CA ARG A 4 -80.52 -30.97 45.83
C ARG A 4 -79.03 -31.23 45.66
N LYS A 5 -78.61 -32.43 45.21
CA LYS A 5 -77.20 -32.76 44.94
C LYS A 5 -76.69 -32.10 43.68
N ALA A 6 -77.51 -31.96 42.64
CA ALA A 6 -77.18 -31.30 41.40
C ALA A 6 -76.91 -29.82 41.63
N VAL A 7 -77.76 -29.12 42.39
CA VAL A 7 -77.63 -27.68 42.70
C VAL A 7 -76.39 -27.45 43.58
N VAL A 8 -76.01 -28.31 44.50
CA VAL A 8 -74.80 -28.22 45.31
C VAL A 8 -73.53 -28.40 44.45
N LEU A 9 -73.53 -29.28 43.44
CA LEU A 9 -72.43 -29.50 42.54
C LEU A 9 -72.23 -28.33 41.56
N LEU A 10 -73.35 -27.75 41.11
CA LEU A 10 -73.28 -26.52 40.22
C LEU A 10 -72.73 -25.31 40.98
N ARG A 11 -73.20 -25.07 42.24
CA ARG A 11 -72.65 -24.01 43.12
C ARG A 11 -71.17 -24.22 43.48
N ARG A 12 -70.74 -25.49 43.63
CA ARG A 12 -69.30 -25.79 43.86
C ARG A 12 -68.48 -25.60 42.59
N ARG A 13 -69.05 -25.83 41.39
CA ARG A 13 -68.39 -25.55 40.11
C ARG A 13 -68.28 -24.04 39.82
N GLU A 14 -69.31 -23.28 40.16
CA GLU A 14 -69.29 -21.79 40.04
C GLU A 14 -68.29 -21.16 41.05
N ARG A 15 -68.27 -21.62 42.32
CA ARG A 15 -67.30 -21.15 43.29
C ARG A 15 -65.83 -21.52 42.95
N ARG A 16 -65.61 -22.60 42.18
CA ARG A 16 -64.28 -22.90 41.66
C ARG A 16 -63.88 -22.00 40.46
N ARG A 17 -64.86 -21.49 39.67
CA ARG A 17 -64.61 -20.52 38.60
C ARG A 17 -64.38 -19.10 39.09
N SER A 18 -64.85 -18.75 40.26
CA SER A 18 -64.67 -17.41 40.87
C SER A 18 -63.49 -17.32 41.84
N ARG A 19 -62.48 -18.19 41.71
CA ARG A 19 -61.23 -17.91 42.39
C ARG A 19 -60.69 -16.60 41.84
N HIS A 20 -60.92 -15.50 42.56
CA HIS A 20 -60.27 -14.23 42.34
C HIS A 20 -58.78 -14.53 42.24
N LYS A 21 -58.24 -14.34 41.04
CA LYS A 21 -56.83 -14.46 40.79
C LYS A 21 -56.16 -13.41 41.69
N GLY A 22 -55.49 -13.85 42.73
CA GLY A 22 -54.88 -12.97 43.70
C GLY A 22 -53.89 -11.99 43.03
N PRO A 23 -53.50 -10.93 43.70
CA PRO A 23 -52.57 -9.90 43.13
C PRO A 23 -51.31 -10.51 42.55
N GLY A 24 -50.79 -11.60 43.11
CA GLY A 24 -49.63 -12.33 42.57
C GLY A 24 -49.80 -12.89 41.15
N TYR A 25 -51.05 -13.28 40.77
CA TYR A 25 -51.32 -13.75 39.40
C TYR A 25 -51.18 -12.60 38.37
N TRP A 26 -51.64 -11.41 38.73
CA TRP A 26 -51.52 -10.26 37.88
C TRP A 26 -50.10 -9.74 37.76
N VAL A 27 -49.31 -9.81 38.86
CA VAL A 27 -47.88 -9.50 38.86
C VAL A 27 -47.11 -10.45 37.96
N VAL A 28 -47.33 -11.78 38.05
CA VAL A 28 -46.68 -12.75 37.14
C VAL A 28 -47.05 -12.51 35.67
N ARG A 29 -48.31 -12.21 35.38
CA ARG A 29 -48.73 -11.89 34.01
C ARG A 29 -48.10 -10.60 33.48
N LEU A 30 -47.98 -9.57 34.32
CA LEU A 30 -47.32 -8.34 33.97
C LEU A 30 -45.84 -8.58 33.68
N LEU A 31 -45.14 -9.33 34.50
CA LEU A 31 -43.75 -9.73 34.29
C LEU A 31 -43.57 -10.52 32.98
N LEU A 32 -44.42 -11.50 32.73
CA LEU A 32 -44.41 -12.27 31.47
C LEU A 32 -44.69 -11.38 30.24
N ALA A 33 -45.61 -10.43 30.37
CA ALA A 33 -45.90 -9.48 29.29
C ALA A 33 -44.71 -8.56 29.04
N LEU A 34 -44.02 -8.07 30.08
CA LEU A 34 -42.80 -7.27 29.96
C LEU A 34 -41.64 -8.04 29.33
N VAL A 35 -41.44 -9.30 29.71
CA VAL A 35 -40.43 -10.18 29.10
C VAL A 35 -40.77 -10.45 27.64
N LEU A 36 -42.04 -10.73 27.33
CA LEU A 36 -42.46 -10.91 25.92
C LEU A 36 -42.28 -9.62 25.10
N LEU A 37 -42.65 -8.47 25.66
CA LEU A 37 -42.47 -7.16 25.00
C LEU A 37 -40.99 -6.86 24.74
N SER A 38 -40.11 -7.11 25.75
CA SER A 38 -38.67 -6.92 25.58
C SER A 38 -38.07 -7.89 24.56
N PHE A 39 -38.55 -9.12 24.49
CA PHE A 39 -38.14 -10.08 23.46
C PHE A 39 -38.60 -9.64 22.06
N VAL A 40 -39.87 -9.24 21.92
CA VAL A 40 -40.41 -8.75 20.62
C VAL A 40 -39.67 -7.49 20.16
N THR A 41 -39.42 -6.55 21.09
CA THR A 41 -38.63 -5.34 20.74
C THR A 41 -37.21 -5.68 20.36
N MET A 42 -36.54 -6.61 21.05
CA MET A 42 -35.18 -7.06 20.71
C MET A 42 -35.14 -7.73 19.33
N VAL A 43 -36.10 -8.63 19.04
CA VAL A 43 -36.20 -9.27 17.71
C VAL A 43 -36.53 -8.23 16.63
N GLY A 44 -37.48 -7.35 16.88
CA GLY A 44 -37.88 -6.30 15.95
C GLY A 44 -36.74 -5.34 15.62
N THR A 45 -35.98 -4.90 16.63
CA THR A 45 -34.77 -4.07 16.43
C THR A 45 -33.68 -4.83 15.70
N GLY A 46 -33.51 -6.14 15.96
CA GLY A 46 -32.57 -7.00 15.24
C GLY A 46 -32.92 -7.10 13.75
N VAL A 47 -34.18 -7.38 13.41
CA VAL A 47 -34.66 -7.45 12.02
C VAL A 47 -34.53 -6.09 11.31
N ALA A 48 -34.93 -5.00 11.97
CA ALA A 48 -34.78 -3.64 11.41
C ALA A 48 -33.31 -3.28 11.14
N SER A 49 -32.39 -3.66 12.05
CA SER A 49 -30.95 -3.45 11.88
C SER A 49 -30.38 -4.23 10.69
N VAL A 50 -30.80 -5.49 10.52
CA VAL A 50 -30.38 -6.31 9.36
C VAL A 50 -30.93 -5.72 8.06
N ALA A 51 -32.21 -5.31 8.04
CA ALA A 51 -32.82 -4.67 6.87
C ALA A 51 -32.14 -3.35 6.50
N ALA A 52 -31.82 -2.51 7.51
CA ALA A 52 -31.07 -1.28 7.30
C ALA A 52 -29.65 -1.55 6.75
N ALA A 53 -28.94 -2.55 7.31
CA ALA A 53 -27.63 -2.94 6.81
C ALA A 53 -27.69 -3.47 5.38
N ALA A 54 -28.70 -4.28 5.04
CA ALA A 54 -28.92 -4.76 3.68
C ALA A 54 -29.25 -3.61 2.70
N GLY A 55 -30.06 -2.64 3.12
CA GLY A 55 -30.35 -1.45 2.33
C GLY A 55 -29.13 -0.58 2.07
N VAL A 56 -28.29 -0.35 3.09
CA VAL A 56 -27.02 0.35 2.96
C VAL A 56 -26.10 -0.41 2.01
N TYR A 57 -25.97 -1.73 2.20
CA TYR A 57 -25.17 -2.57 1.30
C TYR A 57 -25.66 -2.45 -0.15
N ALA A 58 -26.95 -2.62 -0.41
CA ALA A 58 -27.52 -2.55 -1.76
C ALA A 58 -27.31 -1.16 -2.40
N TYR A 59 -27.47 -0.09 -1.64
CA TYR A 59 -27.24 1.28 -2.12
C TYR A 59 -25.79 1.51 -2.57
N PHE A 60 -24.83 1.08 -1.75
CA PHE A 60 -23.42 1.26 -2.10
C PHE A 60 -22.92 0.24 -3.13
N ALA A 61 -23.45 -0.99 -3.14
CA ALA A 61 -23.03 -2.06 -4.05
C ALA A 61 -23.29 -1.74 -5.53
N GLN A 62 -24.30 -0.91 -5.84
CA GLN A 62 -24.65 -0.54 -7.22
C GLN A 62 -23.56 0.27 -7.95
N ASN A 63 -22.73 1.01 -7.21
CA ASN A 63 -21.72 1.94 -7.74
C ASN A 63 -20.30 1.59 -7.28
N LEU A 64 -20.05 0.34 -6.87
CA LEU A 64 -18.71 -0.07 -6.47
C LEU A 64 -17.86 -0.41 -7.70
N PRO A 65 -16.57 -0.02 -7.72
CA PRO A 65 -15.63 -0.50 -8.72
C PRO A 65 -15.52 -2.03 -8.63
N ASP A 66 -15.28 -2.68 -9.77
CA ASP A 66 -15.07 -4.12 -9.81
C ASP A 66 -13.78 -4.46 -9.02
N PRO A 67 -13.83 -5.34 -8.02
CA PRO A 67 -12.63 -5.81 -7.34
C PRO A 67 -11.59 -6.44 -8.27
N GLN A 68 -11.98 -6.95 -9.44
CA GLN A 68 -11.03 -7.44 -10.46
C GLN A 68 -10.12 -6.34 -11.04
N ALA A 69 -10.50 -5.06 -10.88
CA ALA A 69 -9.62 -3.98 -11.28
C ALA A 69 -8.28 -3.98 -10.51
N ILE A 70 -8.21 -4.65 -9.35
CA ILE A 70 -6.94 -4.82 -8.62
C ILE A 70 -5.95 -5.70 -9.42
N GLU A 71 -6.43 -6.74 -10.12
CA GLU A 71 -5.57 -7.61 -10.94
C GLU A 71 -4.87 -6.84 -12.06
N LYS A 72 -5.56 -5.85 -12.64
CA LYS A 72 -5.00 -4.99 -13.69
C LYS A 72 -3.97 -3.99 -13.18
N VAL A 73 -3.95 -3.73 -11.87
CA VAL A 73 -2.99 -2.78 -11.27
C VAL A 73 -1.55 -3.25 -11.47
N GLN A 74 -1.32 -4.57 -11.52
CA GLN A 74 0.00 -5.12 -11.79
C GLN A 74 0.51 -4.73 -13.20
N GLU A 75 -0.38 -4.75 -14.20
CA GLU A 75 -0.01 -4.43 -15.59
C GLU A 75 0.29 -2.93 -15.79
N ASP A 76 -0.40 -2.06 -15.05
CA ASP A 76 -0.33 -0.60 -15.20
C ASP A 76 0.65 0.08 -14.21
N PHE A 77 1.39 -0.70 -13.41
CA PHE A 77 2.07 -0.18 -12.21
C PHE A 77 3.59 -0.18 -12.28
N GLU A 78 4.20 -0.51 -13.43
CA GLU A 78 5.66 -0.47 -13.58
C GLU A 78 6.15 0.84 -14.19
N THR A 79 7.32 1.32 -13.74
CA THR A 79 8.03 2.42 -14.38
C THR A 79 8.66 1.95 -15.69
N THR A 80 8.75 2.85 -16.68
CA THR A 80 9.45 2.58 -17.93
C THR A 80 10.95 2.52 -17.69
N LYS A 81 11.60 1.45 -18.15
CA LYS A 81 13.04 1.22 -18.03
C LYS A 81 13.70 1.25 -19.39
N ILE A 82 14.76 2.06 -19.51
CA ILE A 82 15.54 2.22 -20.75
C ILE A 82 16.88 1.50 -20.58
N TYR A 83 17.13 0.51 -21.41
CA TYR A 83 18.32 -0.35 -21.39
C TYR A 83 19.27 -0.06 -22.53
N ASP A 84 20.51 -0.47 -22.37
CA ASP A 84 21.50 -0.53 -23.45
C ASP A 84 21.10 -1.55 -24.54
N ARG A 85 21.90 -1.70 -25.57
CA ARG A 85 21.65 -2.65 -26.67
C ARG A 85 21.62 -4.12 -26.27
N THR A 86 22.25 -4.47 -25.15
CA THR A 86 22.30 -5.84 -24.63
C THR A 86 21.07 -6.20 -23.79
N GLY A 87 20.37 -5.18 -23.30
CA GLY A 87 19.27 -5.32 -22.34
C GLY A 87 19.72 -5.67 -20.92
N GLN A 88 21.03 -5.67 -20.65
CA GLN A 88 21.58 -6.02 -19.34
C GLN A 88 21.88 -4.80 -18.46
N VAL A 89 22.15 -3.65 -19.07
CA VAL A 89 22.49 -2.45 -18.35
C VAL A 89 21.32 -1.45 -18.40
N LEU A 90 20.80 -1.08 -17.25
CA LEU A 90 19.80 -0.04 -17.09
C LEU A 90 20.47 1.32 -17.28
N LEU A 91 20.04 2.07 -18.30
CA LEU A 91 20.55 3.44 -18.57
C LEU A 91 19.75 4.47 -17.81
N TYR A 92 18.44 4.29 -17.72
CA TYR A 92 17.54 5.23 -17.06
C TYR A 92 16.19 4.59 -16.72
N GLU A 93 15.68 4.90 -15.55
CA GLU A 93 14.33 4.61 -15.15
C GLU A 93 13.48 5.88 -15.22
N VAL A 94 12.38 5.84 -16.00
CA VAL A 94 11.56 7.01 -16.27
C VAL A 94 10.68 7.30 -15.07
N PHE A 95 11.06 8.28 -14.29
CA PHE A 95 10.38 8.69 -13.07
C PHE A 95 9.37 9.81 -13.34
N ASP A 96 8.16 9.69 -12.78
CA ASP A 96 7.13 10.72 -12.82
C ASP A 96 7.00 11.39 -11.44
N PRO A 97 7.45 12.63 -11.27
CA PRO A 97 7.41 13.32 -9.98
C PRO A 97 6.01 13.81 -9.58
N ARG A 98 4.99 13.62 -10.43
CA ARG A 98 3.63 14.07 -10.13
C ARG A 98 3.00 13.28 -8.98
N PRO A 99 2.09 13.89 -8.21
CA PRO A 99 1.36 13.18 -7.14
C PRO A 99 0.69 11.90 -7.64
N ASN A 100 0.78 10.83 -6.86
CA ASN A 100 0.27 9.49 -7.14
C ASN A 100 0.94 8.76 -8.32
N ARG A 101 2.06 9.27 -8.82
CA ARG A 101 2.97 8.61 -9.74
C ARG A 101 4.33 8.55 -9.05
N GLY A 102 5.23 7.70 -9.42
CA GLY A 102 6.50 7.54 -8.73
C GLY A 102 7.26 6.35 -9.28
N ASP A 103 8.26 5.92 -8.54
CA ASP A 103 9.01 4.70 -8.83
C ASP A 103 8.20 3.48 -8.41
N ARG A 104 8.05 2.50 -9.30
CA ARG A 104 7.22 1.30 -9.13
C ARG A 104 7.88 0.11 -9.80
N THR A 105 8.16 -0.89 -9.03
CA THR A 105 8.65 -2.19 -9.51
C THR A 105 7.89 -3.27 -8.77
N TRP A 106 7.20 -4.13 -9.53
CA TRP A 106 6.45 -5.25 -8.96
C TRP A 106 7.40 -6.38 -8.58
N VAL A 107 7.14 -6.99 -7.44
CA VAL A 107 7.86 -8.18 -6.98
C VAL A 107 6.84 -9.22 -6.49
N GLU A 108 7.09 -10.48 -6.84
CA GLU A 108 6.31 -11.62 -6.37
C GLU A 108 6.43 -11.76 -4.85
N LEU A 109 5.38 -12.25 -4.19
CA LEU A 109 5.39 -12.37 -2.72
C LEU A 109 6.57 -13.18 -2.22
N GLU A 110 6.96 -14.24 -2.92
CA GLU A 110 8.07 -15.14 -2.57
C GLU A 110 9.41 -14.41 -2.51
N GLN A 111 9.59 -13.36 -3.30
CA GLN A 111 10.81 -12.54 -3.33
C GLN A 111 10.86 -11.54 -2.14
N ILE A 112 9.71 -11.26 -1.52
CA ILE A 112 9.65 -10.35 -0.37
C ILE A 112 10.04 -11.12 0.90
N PRO A 113 11.03 -10.67 1.68
CA PRO A 113 11.46 -11.35 2.90
C PRO A 113 10.31 -11.62 3.87
N MET A 114 10.33 -12.79 4.50
CA MET A 114 9.32 -13.15 5.52
C MET A 114 9.28 -12.14 6.66
N ASP A 115 10.42 -11.57 7.03
CA ASP A 115 10.52 -10.53 8.06
C ASP A 115 9.74 -9.28 7.69
N LEU A 116 9.75 -8.85 6.41
CA LEU A 116 8.98 -7.70 5.95
C LEU A 116 7.48 -7.99 5.93
N ARG A 117 7.08 -9.19 5.48
CA ARG A 117 5.67 -9.63 5.51
C ARG A 117 5.15 -9.65 6.95
N ASN A 118 5.89 -10.27 7.86
CA ASN A 118 5.54 -10.36 9.28
C ASN A 118 5.53 -8.99 9.96
N ALA A 119 6.52 -8.14 9.71
CA ALA A 119 6.60 -6.78 10.22
C ALA A 119 5.37 -5.95 9.80
N THR A 120 4.98 -6.05 8.52
CA THR A 120 3.80 -5.37 7.98
C THR A 120 2.51 -5.85 8.66
N ILE A 121 2.34 -7.18 8.78
CA ILE A 121 1.17 -7.76 9.45
C ILE A 121 1.14 -7.36 10.93
N ALA A 122 2.29 -7.41 11.60
CA ALA A 122 2.40 -7.10 13.02
C ALA A 122 1.96 -5.68 13.35
N ILE A 123 2.32 -4.70 12.51
CA ILE A 123 2.02 -3.28 12.78
C ILE A 123 0.67 -2.84 12.20
N GLU A 124 0.25 -3.34 11.04
CA GLU A 124 -0.92 -2.88 10.33
C GLU A 124 -2.19 -3.69 10.63
N ASP A 125 -2.10 -5.01 10.70
CA ASP A 125 -3.26 -5.88 10.88
C ASP A 125 -2.92 -7.23 11.51
N ARG A 126 -2.76 -7.25 12.82
CA ARG A 126 -2.43 -8.46 13.60
C ARG A 126 -3.33 -9.68 13.30
N SER A 127 -4.56 -9.45 12.87
CA SER A 127 -5.54 -10.51 12.57
C SER A 127 -5.66 -10.80 11.07
N PHE A 128 -4.75 -10.34 10.24
CA PHE A 128 -4.87 -10.35 8.78
C PHE A 128 -5.29 -11.71 8.21
N TYR A 129 -4.62 -12.79 8.59
CA TYR A 129 -4.94 -14.13 8.09
C TYR A 129 -6.25 -14.74 8.64
N GLN A 130 -6.79 -14.18 9.74
CA GLN A 130 -8.00 -14.69 10.38
C GLN A 130 -9.23 -13.83 10.14
N ASN A 131 -9.06 -12.55 9.74
CA ASN A 131 -10.20 -11.66 9.56
C ASN A 131 -10.82 -11.80 8.15
N PRO A 132 -12.11 -11.49 7.99
CA PRO A 132 -12.80 -11.56 6.70
C PRO A 132 -12.54 -10.33 5.80
N GLY A 133 -11.39 -9.65 5.94
CA GLY A 133 -11.05 -8.41 5.24
C GLY A 133 -11.22 -7.15 6.09
N ILE A 134 -11.88 -7.26 7.23
CA ILE A 134 -12.07 -6.18 8.20
C ILE A 134 -11.70 -6.66 9.60
N ASN A 135 -10.99 -5.84 10.34
CA ASN A 135 -10.71 -6.10 11.75
C ASN A 135 -11.88 -5.60 12.61
N LEU A 136 -12.88 -6.46 12.85
CA LEU A 136 -14.10 -6.13 13.60
C LEU A 136 -13.80 -5.58 15.01
N ARG A 137 -12.80 -6.16 15.71
CA ARG A 137 -12.42 -5.71 17.07
C ARG A 137 -11.76 -4.33 17.01
N GLY A 138 -10.86 -4.12 16.05
CA GLY A 138 -10.22 -2.82 15.81
C GLY A 138 -11.24 -1.75 15.39
N PHE A 139 -12.18 -2.11 14.52
CA PHE A 139 -13.26 -1.22 14.07
C PHE A 139 -14.19 -0.82 15.24
N ALA A 140 -14.64 -1.78 16.05
CA ALA A 140 -15.48 -1.51 17.21
C ALA A 140 -14.77 -0.63 18.25
N ARG A 141 -13.47 -0.88 18.50
CA ARG A 141 -12.65 -0.06 19.38
C ARG A 141 -12.48 1.36 18.86
N ALA A 142 -12.19 1.52 17.57
CA ALA A 142 -12.04 2.82 16.93
C ALA A 142 -13.36 3.63 16.98
N MET A 143 -14.50 2.98 16.72
CA MET A 143 -15.82 3.58 16.82
C MET A 143 -16.13 4.03 18.27
N TRP A 144 -15.82 3.20 19.25
CA TRP A 144 -15.98 3.54 20.67
C TRP A 144 -15.09 4.69 21.11
N SER A 145 -13.83 4.72 20.66
CA SER A 145 -12.89 5.81 20.94
C SER A 145 -13.36 7.14 20.34
N ASN A 146 -13.86 7.10 19.10
CA ASN A 146 -14.42 8.28 18.43
C ASN A 146 -15.65 8.84 19.15
N LEU A 147 -16.55 7.96 19.63
CA LEU A 147 -17.72 8.39 20.41
C LEU A 147 -17.33 9.07 21.74
N ARG A 148 -16.17 8.74 22.29
CA ARG A 148 -15.63 9.32 23.52
C ARG A 148 -14.69 10.50 23.31
N GLY A 149 -14.46 10.92 22.07
CA GLY A 149 -13.52 12.01 21.75
C GLY A 149 -12.05 11.68 22.03
N LEU A 150 -11.71 10.38 22.16
CA LEU A 150 -10.33 9.93 22.36
C LEU A 150 -9.57 9.94 21.03
N PRO A 151 -8.21 9.99 21.05
CA PRO A 151 -7.39 9.93 19.83
C PRO A 151 -7.76 8.71 18.97
N ILE A 152 -7.91 8.95 17.67
CA ILE A 152 -8.31 7.93 16.71
C ILE A 152 -7.21 6.85 16.65
N GLN A 153 -7.51 5.67 17.16
CA GLN A 153 -6.65 4.50 16.99
C GLN A 153 -6.94 3.83 15.65
N GLY A 154 -5.88 3.36 14.96
CA GLY A 154 -6.00 2.65 13.68
C GLY A 154 -6.91 1.42 13.79
N GLY A 155 -7.93 1.37 12.97
CA GLY A 155 -8.89 0.25 12.89
C GLY A 155 -9.06 -0.29 11.47
N SER A 156 -8.24 0.15 10.51
CA SER A 156 -8.29 -0.31 9.12
C SER A 156 -7.43 -1.56 8.96
N SER A 157 -7.95 -2.60 8.31
CA SER A 157 -7.19 -3.78 7.92
C SER A 157 -6.29 -3.50 6.72
N ILE A 158 -5.33 -4.39 6.45
CA ILE A 158 -4.51 -4.40 5.23
C ILE A 158 -5.41 -4.37 3.99
N THR A 159 -6.45 -5.21 3.94
CA THR A 159 -7.40 -5.25 2.81
C THR A 159 -8.11 -3.92 2.61
N MET A 160 -8.57 -3.25 3.68
CA MET A 160 -9.21 -1.94 3.58
C MET A 160 -8.26 -0.85 3.10
N GLN A 161 -6.98 -0.91 3.50
CA GLN A 161 -5.97 0.02 3.02
C GLN A 161 -5.65 -0.20 1.54
N LEU A 162 -5.53 -1.46 1.10
CA LEU A 162 -5.38 -1.82 -0.32
C LEU A 162 -6.54 -1.27 -1.15
N ILE A 163 -7.79 -1.52 -0.74
CA ILE A 163 -8.98 -0.98 -1.40
C ILE A 163 -8.91 0.55 -1.52
N LYS A 164 -8.59 1.23 -0.43
CA LYS A 164 -8.45 2.70 -0.44
C LYS A 164 -7.39 3.16 -1.44
N ASN A 165 -6.25 2.50 -1.49
CA ASN A 165 -5.13 2.92 -2.32
C ASN A 165 -5.34 2.63 -3.81
N VAL A 166 -6.10 1.58 -4.16
CA VAL A 166 -6.24 1.11 -5.53
C VAL A 166 -7.59 1.46 -6.14
N LEU A 167 -8.68 1.17 -5.43
CA LEU A 167 -10.04 1.26 -5.99
C LEU A 167 -10.76 2.57 -5.68
N ILE A 168 -10.37 3.28 -4.60
CA ILE A 168 -10.99 4.57 -4.30
C ILE A 168 -10.33 5.67 -5.16
N PRO A 169 -11.11 6.50 -5.87
CA PRO A 169 -10.57 7.60 -6.66
C PRO A 169 -9.66 8.52 -5.84
N PRO A 170 -8.57 9.06 -6.41
CA PRO A 170 -7.61 9.91 -5.69
C PRO A 170 -8.26 11.09 -4.96
N GLU A 171 -9.30 11.69 -5.53
CA GLU A 171 -10.02 12.84 -4.98
C GLU A 171 -10.77 12.48 -3.70
N GLU A 172 -11.24 11.22 -3.57
CA GLU A 172 -11.96 10.72 -2.40
C GLU A 172 -11.02 10.13 -1.32
N ARG A 173 -9.80 9.70 -1.66
CA ARG A 173 -8.91 8.93 -0.75
C ARG A 173 -8.64 9.61 0.57
N TYR A 174 -8.50 10.92 0.57
CA TYR A 174 -8.11 11.72 1.74
C TYR A 174 -9.29 12.45 2.38
N VAL A 175 -10.48 12.41 1.76
CA VAL A 175 -11.69 13.00 2.33
C VAL A 175 -12.17 12.14 3.50
N ARG A 176 -12.34 12.72 4.68
CA ARG A 176 -12.91 12.03 5.85
C ARG A 176 -14.43 11.90 5.66
N SER A 177 -14.87 10.74 5.18
CA SER A 177 -16.28 10.45 4.91
C SER A 177 -16.69 9.07 5.42
N TYR A 178 -17.81 8.99 6.10
CA TYR A 178 -18.42 7.72 6.49
C TYR A 178 -18.83 6.90 5.26
N ALA A 179 -19.33 7.55 4.21
CA ALA A 179 -19.69 6.90 2.95
C ALA A 179 -18.50 6.17 2.32
N ARG A 180 -17.34 6.85 2.24
CA ARG A 180 -16.10 6.21 1.78
C ARG A 180 -15.73 5.00 2.65
N LYS A 181 -15.83 5.15 3.99
CA LYS A 181 -15.47 4.05 4.90
C LYS A 181 -16.39 2.84 4.75
N ILE A 182 -17.67 3.05 4.46
CA ILE A 182 -18.62 1.98 4.13
C ILE A 182 -18.25 1.31 2.81
N LYS A 183 -17.91 2.08 1.76
CA LYS A 183 -17.39 1.53 0.49
C LYS A 183 -16.16 0.64 0.73
N GLU A 184 -15.17 1.13 1.49
CA GLU A 184 -13.96 0.35 1.84
C GLU A 184 -14.31 -0.98 2.55
N VAL A 185 -15.24 -0.97 3.49
CA VAL A 185 -15.69 -2.18 4.21
C VAL A 185 -16.33 -3.18 3.27
N ILE A 186 -17.28 -2.74 2.44
CA ILE A 186 -18.01 -3.61 1.51
C ILE A 186 -17.04 -4.25 0.50
N LEU A 187 -16.18 -3.44 -0.11
CA LEU A 187 -15.17 -3.91 -1.07
C LEU A 187 -14.16 -4.87 -0.42
N ALA A 188 -13.75 -4.60 0.83
CA ALA A 188 -12.82 -5.47 1.54
C ALA A 188 -13.42 -6.85 1.86
N LEU A 189 -14.70 -6.89 2.24
CA LEU A 189 -15.44 -8.14 2.43
C LEU A 189 -15.59 -8.91 1.12
N GLU A 190 -15.94 -8.22 0.03
CA GLU A 190 -16.10 -8.83 -1.29
C GLU A 190 -14.77 -9.35 -1.84
N LEU A 191 -13.68 -8.60 -1.69
CA LEU A 191 -12.35 -9.04 -2.10
C LEU A 191 -11.94 -10.31 -1.35
N ASN A 192 -12.13 -10.35 -0.02
CA ASN A 192 -11.80 -11.56 0.75
C ASN A 192 -12.72 -12.74 0.44
N ARG A 193 -13.97 -12.51 0.04
CA ARG A 193 -14.88 -13.56 -0.42
C ARG A 193 -14.41 -14.16 -1.75
N ARG A 194 -13.86 -13.33 -2.64
CA ARG A 194 -13.35 -13.73 -3.95
C ARG A 194 -12.00 -14.44 -3.87
N TYR A 195 -11.15 -14.01 -2.94
CA TYR A 195 -9.82 -14.59 -2.65
C TYR A 195 -9.81 -15.25 -1.26
N PRO A 196 -10.42 -16.45 -1.11
CA PRO A 196 -10.57 -17.11 0.18
C PRO A 196 -9.30 -17.85 0.59
N GLY A 197 -9.21 -18.15 1.89
CA GLY A 197 -8.16 -18.99 2.44
C GLY A 197 -6.79 -18.28 2.52
N ARG A 198 -5.75 -19.09 2.75
CA ARG A 198 -4.40 -18.56 2.92
C ARG A 198 -3.83 -17.99 1.62
N GLU A 199 -3.98 -18.71 0.54
CA GLU A 199 -3.50 -18.27 -0.78
C GLU A 199 -4.14 -16.94 -1.20
N GLY A 200 -5.45 -16.78 -1.02
CA GLY A 200 -6.12 -15.51 -1.29
C GLY A 200 -5.62 -14.37 -0.41
N LYS A 201 -5.28 -14.65 0.86
CA LYS A 201 -4.65 -13.66 1.74
C LYS A 201 -3.23 -13.32 1.31
N ASP A 202 -2.45 -14.28 0.88
CA ASP A 202 -1.11 -14.09 0.37
C ASP A 202 -1.15 -13.20 -0.88
N GLN A 203 -2.10 -13.42 -1.80
CA GLN A 203 -2.32 -12.56 -2.96
C GLN A 203 -2.70 -11.12 -2.57
N ILE A 204 -3.58 -10.94 -1.59
CA ILE A 204 -3.96 -9.61 -1.07
C ILE A 204 -2.74 -8.91 -0.44
N LEU A 205 -1.89 -9.65 0.27
CA LEU A 205 -0.67 -9.11 0.87
C LEU A 205 0.34 -8.67 -0.19
N GLU A 206 0.51 -9.46 -1.26
CA GLU A 206 1.35 -9.10 -2.39
C GLU A 206 0.90 -7.79 -3.03
N TRP A 207 -0.38 -7.67 -3.37
CA TRP A 207 -0.93 -6.42 -3.90
C TRP A 207 -0.70 -5.23 -2.96
N TYR A 208 -0.93 -5.44 -1.66
CA TYR A 208 -0.71 -4.40 -0.65
C TYR A 208 0.73 -3.92 -0.60
N LEU A 209 1.69 -4.85 -0.54
CA LEU A 209 3.11 -4.54 -0.45
C LEU A 209 3.64 -3.86 -1.71
N ASN A 210 3.08 -4.19 -2.88
CA ASN A 210 3.47 -3.58 -4.16
C ASN A 210 2.78 -2.25 -4.46
N THR A 211 1.65 -1.92 -3.82
CA THR A 211 0.86 -0.72 -4.17
C THR A 211 0.91 0.39 -3.14
N ASN A 212 1.40 0.14 -1.94
CA ASN A 212 1.50 1.15 -0.90
C ASN A 212 2.51 2.24 -1.25
N PHE A 213 2.22 3.44 -0.77
CA PHE A 213 3.13 4.58 -0.83
C PHE A 213 4.04 4.60 0.41
N TYR A 214 5.34 4.61 0.19
CA TYR A 214 6.38 4.60 1.20
C TYR A 214 7.08 5.96 1.39
N GLY A 215 6.53 7.04 0.83
CA GLY A 215 7.21 8.34 0.81
C GLY A 215 8.25 8.43 -0.30
N ASN A 216 8.84 9.61 -0.49
CA ASN A 216 9.93 9.84 -1.44
C ASN A 216 9.71 9.21 -2.81
N PHE A 217 8.47 9.33 -3.31
CA PHE A 217 8.00 8.79 -4.60
C PHE A 217 8.04 7.26 -4.73
N ALA A 218 8.36 6.52 -3.69
CA ALA A 218 8.40 5.06 -3.70
C ALA A 218 6.99 4.46 -3.54
N TYR A 219 6.55 3.72 -4.53
CA TYR A 219 5.35 2.89 -4.49
C TYR A 219 5.76 1.42 -4.57
N GLY A 220 5.38 0.66 -3.55
CA GLY A 220 5.78 -0.72 -3.36
C GLY A 220 7.11 -0.89 -2.64
N VAL A 221 7.29 -2.10 -2.11
CA VAL A 221 8.44 -2.42 -1.23
C VAL A 221 9.77 -2.46 -1.97
N GLU A 222 9.78 -2.82 -3.25
CA GLU A 222 11.01 -2.85 -4.04
C GLU A 222 11.52 -1.42 -4.29
N ALA A 223 10.65 -0.52 -4.75
CA ALA A 223 10.99 0.88 -4.93
C ALA A 223 11.45 1.52 -3.60
N ALA A 224 10.77 1.19 -2.49
CA ALA A 224 11.15 1.68 -1.17
C ALA A 224 12.51 1.14 -0.70
N ALA A 225 12.81 -0.13 -0.93
CA ALA A 225 14.10 -0.74 -0.59
C ALA A 225 15.25 -0.04 -1.34
N GLN A 226 15.07 0.22 -2.62
CA GLN A 226 16.05 0.93 -3.43
C GLN A 226 16.18 2.40 -3.05
N VAL A 227 15.06 3.09 -2.78
CA VAL A 227 15.06 4.51 -2.37
C VAL A 227 15.80 4.71 -1.05
N TYR A 228 15.53 3.90 -0.05
CA TYR A 228 16.08 4.11 1.29
C TYR A 228 17.41 3.43 1.54
N PHE A 229 17.63 2.23 0.95
CA PHE A 229 18.78 1.39 1.31
C PHE A 229 19.71 1.09 0.14
N ASP A 230 19.35 1.46 -1.09
CA ASP A 230 20.10 1.11 -2.31
C ASP A 230 20.26 -0.40 -2.47
N LYS A 231 19.20 -1.15 -2.18
CA LYS A 231 19.13 -2.60 -2.18
C LYS A 231 17.87 -3.09 -2.86
N HIS A 232 17.90 -4.31 -3.35
CA HIS A 232 16.67 -5.02 -3.68
C HIS A 232 15.94 -5.48 -2.41
N VAL A 233 14.62 -5.63 -2.49
CA VAL A 233 13.80 -6.00 -1.33
C VAL A 233 14.21 -7.34 -0.71
N TRP A 234 14.67 -8.30 -1.51
CA TRP A 234 15.14 -9.62 -1.05
C TRP A 234 16.50 -9.58 -0.35
N GLU A 235 17.21 -8.47 -0.39
CA GLU A 235 18.49 -8.25 0.29
C GLU A 235 18.34 -7.62 1.67
N LEU A 236 17.10 -7.23 2.04
CA LEU A 236 16.82 -6.53 3.28
C LEU A 236 16.94 -7.47 4.49
N ASP A 237 17.56 -6.99 5.54
CA ASP A 237 17.59 -7.65 6.84
C ASP A 237 16.41 -7.24 7.74
N LEU A 238 16.30 -7.87 8.92
CA LEU A 238 15.22 -7.62 9.87
C LEU A 238 15.07 -6.14 10.26
N ALA A 239 16.18 -5.42 10.48
CA ALA A 239 16.15 -4.02 10.88
C ALA A 239 15.63 -3.12 9.74
N GLU A 240 16.05 -3.39 8.51
CA GLU A 240 15.59 -2.69 7.29
C GLU A 240 14.12 -3.03 6.98
N CYS A 241 13.72 -4.31 7.09
CA CYS A 241 12.34 -4.75 6.96
C CYS A 241 11.40 -4.05 7.95
N ALA A 242 11.78 -3.98 9.23
CA ALA A 242 11.00 -3.29 10.24
C ALA A 242 10.93 -1.77 10.00
N MET A 243 11.98 -1.17 9.44
CA MET A 243 11.98 0.24 9.05
C MET A 243 10.99 0.49 7.91
N LEU A 244 11.00 -0.32 6.84
CA LEU A 244 10.03 -0.17 5.75
C LEU A 244 8.59 -0.37 6.25
N ALA A 245 8.32 -1.39 7.05
CA ALA A 245 6.98 -1.65 7.59
C ALA A 245 6.45 -0.49 8.46
N ALA A 246 7.32 0.35 9.01
CA ALA A 246 6.95 1.50 9.82
C ALA A 246 6.44 2.71 9.02
N ILE A 247 6.70 2.77 7.69
CA ILE A 247 6.48 3.97 6.87
C ILE A 247 5.02 4.16 6.41
N PRO A 248 4.27 3.14 5.94
CA PRO A 248 2.98 3.32 5.25
C PRO A 248 1.94 4.11 6.02
N GLN A 249 1.93 4.01 7.34
CA GLN A 249 0.99 4.76 8.18
C GLN A 249 1.25 6.27 8.18
N TYR A 250 2.53 6.69 8.07
CA TYR A 250 2.97 8.10 8.05
C TYR A 250 4.17 8.25 7.11
N PRO A 251 3.98 8.31 5.78
CA PRO A 251 5.08 8.33 4.80
C PRO A 251 6.04 9.51 4.93
N GLY A 252 5.59 10.63 5.53
CA GLY A 252 6.47 11.76 5.84
C GLY A 252 7.39 11.54 7.05
N LEU A 253 7.18 10.45 7.82
CA LEU A 253 8.08 10.05 8.92
C LEU A 253 9.02 8.94 8.49
N ASN A 254 9.54 9.02 7.26
CA ASN A 254 10.50 8.09 6.71
C ASN A 254 11.95 8.38 7.19
N PRO A 255 12.89 7.45 7.00
CA PRO A 255 14.23 7.59 7.56
C PRO A 255 15.10 8.68 6.93
N MET A 256 14.76 9.21 5.74
CA MET A 256 15.48 10.33 5.12
C MET A 256 15.00 11.68 5.68
N ASP A 257 13.68 11.86 5.80
CA ASP A 257 13.08 13.14 6.15
C ASP A 257 12.94 13.34 7.67
N ALA A 258 12.77 12.24 8.43
CA ALA A 258 12.52 12.27 9.87
C ALA A 258 13.19 11.09 10.60
N PRO A 259 14.54 10.97 10.59
CA PRO A 259 15.28 9.78 11.04
C PRO A 259 14.96 9.36 12.48
N GLU A 260 14.85 10.31 13.41
CA GLU A 260 14.55 10.02 14.82
C GLU A 260 13.13 9.45 15.02
N GLN A 261 12.13 9.99 14.31
CA GLN A 261 10.77 9.51 14.38
C GLN A 261 10.63 8.15 13.67
N ALA A 262 11.30 7.98 12.53
CA ALA A 262 11.37 6.71 11.82
C ALA A 262 11.99 5.62 12.71
N LYS A 263 13.07 5.92 13.44
CA LYS A 263 13.71 4.99 14.36
C LYS A 263 12.81 4.56 15.52
N LYS A 264 12.05 5.51 16.10
CA LYS A 264 11.05 5.20 17.14
C LYS A 264 9.94 4.30 16.61
N ARG A 265 9.50 4.51 15.37
CA ARG A 265 8.48 3.68 14.74
C ARG A 265 9.01 2.30 14.38
N GLN A 266 10.25 2.18 13.89
CA GLN A 266 10.92 0.90 13.68
C GLN A 266 10.95 0.08 14.98
N ALA A 267 11.32 0.70 16.10
CA ALA A 267 11.34 0.03 17.41
C ALA A 267 9.95 -0.48 17.79
N LEU A 268 8.89 0.29 17.54
CA LEU A 268 7.51 -0.14 17.76
C LEU A 268 7.14 -1.37 16.92
N VAL A 269 7.54 -1.40 15.64
CA VAL A 269 7.30 -2.57 14.76
C VAL A 269 7.97 -3.80 15.33
N LEU A 270 9.25 -3.71 15.72
CA LEU A 270 10.01 -4.81 16.30
C LEU A 270 9.38 -5.32 17.61
N ASP A 271 8.90 -4.41 18.47
CA ASP A 271 8.19 -4.80 19.68
C ASP A 271 6.87 -5.54 19.38
N GLN A 272 6.12 -5.09 18.37
CA GLN A 272 4.91 -5.79 17.92
C GLN A 272 5.20 -7.16 17.33
N MET A 273 6.33 -7.32 16.61
CA MET A 273 6.77 -8.63 16.11
C MET A 273 7.10 -9.59 17.26
N VAL A 274 7.73 -9.11 18.35
CA VAL A 274 7.98 -9.91 19.56
C VAL A 274 6.67 -10.30 20.25
N GLU A 275 5.75 -9.35 20.45
CA GLU A 275 4.46 -9.63 21.10
C GLU A 275 3.62 -10.68 20.36
N GLN A 276 3.80 -10.76 19.02
CA GLN A 276 3.09 -11.70 18.17
C GLN A 276 3.87 -13.00 17.89
N GLY A 277 5.09 -13.12 18.44
CA GLY A 277 5.91 -14.32 18.35
C GLY A 277 6.58 -14.54 17.00
N TYR A 278 6.72 -13.50 16.18
CA TYR A 278 7.44 -13.57 14.90
C TYR A 278 8.97 -13.60 15.09
N ILE A 279 9.47 -12.89 16.09
CA ILE A 279 10.89 -12.82 16.44
C ILE A 279 11.09 -12.93 17.94
N THR A 280 12.32 -13.25 18.38
CA THR A 280 12.68 -13.21 19.81
C THR A 280 12.99 -11.79 20.25
N ARG A 281 13.03 -11.57 21.57
CA ARG A 281 13.40 -10.27 22.13
C ARG A 281 14.86 -9.91 21.83
N GLU A 282 15.74 -10.91 21.83
CA GLU A 282 17.18 -10.73 21.50
C GLU A 282 17.33 -10.26 20.05
N GLN A 283 16.59 -10.85 19.11
CA GLN A 283 16.57 -10.42 17.71
C GLN A 283 16.07 -8.98 17.57
N ALA A 284 14.99 -8.63 18.29
CA ALA A 284 14.46 -7.28 18.27
C ALA A 284 15.47 -6.25 18.80
N GLU A 285 16.11 -6.51 19.93
CA GLU A 285 17.10 -5.58 20.51
C GLU A 285 18.35 -5.45 19.60
N ALA A 286 18.81 -6.54 19.00
CA ALA A 286 19.89 -6.50 18.02
C ALA A 286 19.52 -5.64 16.79
N ALA A 287 18.29 -5.80 16.27
CA ALA A 287 17.79 -5.01 15.14
C ALA A 287 17.62 -3.53 15.49
N LYS A 288 17.14 -3.21 16.70
CA LYS A 288 17.04 -1.83 17.20
C LYS A 288 18.41 -1.16 17.34
N ALA A 289 19.44 -1.89 17.80
CA ALA A 289 20.78 -1.37 17.98
C ALA A 289 21.53 -1.19 16.66
N LYS A 290 21.12 -1.87 15.60
CA LYS A 290 21.81 -1.83 14.30
C LYS A 290 21.70 -0.44 13.67
N PRO A 291 22.84 0.19 13.27
CA PRO A 291 22.83 1.39 12.45
C PRO A 291 22.37 1.05 11.04
N LEU A 292 21.39 1.80 10.52
CA LEU A 292 20.92 1.65 9.15
C LEU A 292 21.71 2.58 8.22
N LYS A 293 22.19 2.04 7.11
CA LYS A 293 22.78 2.83 6.04
C LYS A 293 21.66 3.37 5.16
N ILE A 294 21.20 4.59 5.46
CA ILE A 294 20.18 5.28 4.67
C ILE A 294 20.88 6.07 3.56
N ARG A 295 20.27 6.07 2.35
CA ARG A 295 20.73 6.91 1.24
C ARG A 295 20.59 8.38 1.61
N GLU A 296 21.61 9.19 1.33
CA GLU A 296 21.65 10.60 1.72
C GLU A 296 20.79 11.51 0.85
N SER A 297 20.61 11.15 -0.43
CA SER A 297 19.88 11.97 -1.39
C SER A 297 19.20 11.12 -2.46
N LEU A 298 18.04 11.61 -2.93
CA LEU A 298 17.33 11.05 -4.07
C LEU A 298 17.87 11.52 -5.43
N GLU A 299 18.68 12.58 -5.45
CA GLU A 299 19.15 13.18 -6.69
C GLU A 299 19.87 12.17 -7.58
N THR A 300 20.69 11.29 -6.98
CA THR A 300 21.42 10.26 -7.72
C THR A 300 20.52 9.12 -8.22
N ARG A 301 19.44 8.81 -7.52
CA ARG A 301 18.51 7.71 -7.89
C ARG A 301 17.78 7.98 -9.20
N PHE A 302 17.40 9.22 -9.42
CA PHE A 302 16.64 9.63 -10.62
C PHE A 302 17.50 10.24 -11.71
N GLN A 303 18.82 10.17 -11.55
CA GLN A 303 19.77 10.53 -12.59
C GLN A 303 20.05 9.32 -13.49
N ALA A 304 20.23 9.57 -14.78
CA ALA A 304 20.74 8.54 -15.67
C ALA A 304 22.21 8.25 -15.32
N GLU A 305 22.46 7.07 -14.75
CA GLU A 305 23.80 6.65 -14.30
C GLU A 305 24.75 6.49 -15.49
N HIS A 306 24.20 6.05 -16.61
CA HIS A 306 24.96 5.80 -17.83
C HIS A 306 24.37 6.61 -18.99
N ALA A 307 25.25 7.27 -19.77
CA ALA A 307 24.89 8.00 -20.99
C ALA A 307 23.68 8.97 -20.84
N PRO A 308 23.68 9.92 -19.88
CA PRO A 308 22.52 10.73 -19.55
C PRO A 308 21.95 11.50 -20.74
N HIS A 309 22.79 12.04 -21.62
CA HIS A 309 22.33 12.71 -22.82
C HIS A 309 21.51 11.81 -23.74
N PHE A 310 21.98 10.58 -23.95
CA PHE A 310 21.29 9.59 -24.78
C PHE A 310 20.00 9.11 -24.12
N ALA A 311 20.05 8.73 -22.84
CA ALA A 311 18.91 8.21 -22.12
C ALA A 311 17.73 9.20 -22.08
N LEU A 312 18.02 10.48 -21.83
CA LEU A 312 17.01 11.54 -21.83
C LEU A 312 16.54 11.94 -23.24
N TYR A 313 17.40 11.80 -24.25
CA TYR A 313 16.99 11.92 -25.65
C TYR A 313 15.99 10.82 -26.02
N VAL A 314 16.28 9.55 -25.66
CA VAL A 314 15.35 8.43 -25.88
C VAL A 314 14.03 8.65 -25.16
N ARG A 315 14.05 9.11 -23.91
CA ARG A 315 12.82 9.44 -23.16
C ARG A 315 11.96 10.45 -23.95
N LYS A 316 12.55 11.51 -24.49
CA LYS A 316 11.81 12.50 -25.30
C LYS A 316 11.21 11.90 -26.58
N LEU A 317 11.91 10.96 -27.21
CA LEU A 317 11.37 10.24 -28.37
C LEU A 317 10.17 9.37 -27.98
N LEU A 318 10.28 8.65 -26.86
CA LEU A 318 9.19 7.83 -26.34
C LEU A 318 7.95 8.68 -26.00
N GLU A 319 8.14 9.83 -25.33
CA GLU A 319 7.06 10.77 -25.02
C GLU A 319 6.33 11.26 -26.29
N ARG A 320 7.08 11.55 -27.35
CA ARG A 320 6.55 11.99 -28.65
C ARG A 320 5.75 10.87 -29.34
N ASP A 321 6.28 9.63 -29.32
CA ASP A 321 5.76 8.54 -30.15
C ASP A 321 4.66 7.74 -29.43
N PHE A 322 4.70 7.62 -28.10
CA PHE A 322 3.76 6.83 -27.30
C PHE A 322 2.89 7.68 -26.37
N GLY A 323 3.18 8.95 -26.22
CA GLY A 323 2.50 9.85 -25.28
C GLY A 323 2.94 9.69 -23.83
N HIS A 324 2.68 10.74 -23.05
CA HIS A 324 3.17 10.88 -21.67
C HIS A 324 2.66 9.77 -20.75
N GLU A 325 1.36 9.43 -20.83
CA GLU A 325 0.77 8.43 -19.92
C GLU A 325 1.39 7.04 -20.06
N LYS A 326 1.63 6.61 -21.30
CA LYS A 326 2.21 5.30 -21.56
C LYS A 326 3.69 5.22 -21.17
N VAL A 327 4.42 6.33 -21.30
CA VAL A 327 5.84 6.39 -20.96
C VAL A 327 6.07 6.42 -19.45
N TYR A 328 5.20 7.08 -18.69
CA TYR A 328 5.40 7.26 -17.25
C TYR A 328 4.62 6.26 -16.37
N GLY A 329 3.69 5.52 -16.94
CA GLY A 329 2.85 4.57 -16.17
C GLY A 329 2.60 3.24 -16.87
N GLY A 330 3.13 3.03 -18.08
CA GLY A 330 2.86 1.82 -18.86
C GLY A 330 3.95 0.74 -18.79
N GLY A 331 4.94 0.83 -17.88
CA GLY A 331 5.93 -0.21 -17.64
C GLY A 331 6.75 -0.63 -18.86
N LEU A 332 7.07 0.30 -19.76
CA LEU A 332 7.77 -0.05 -20.99
C LEU A 332 9.20 -0.53 -20.70
N ARG A 333 9.60 -1.62 -21.33
CA ARG A 333 11.00 -2.07 -21.40
C ARG A 333 11.59 -1.68 -22.73
N VAL A 334 12.44 -0.66 -22.73
CA VAL A 334 12.98 -0.07 -23.95
C VAL A 334 14.42 -0.51 -24.14
N TYR A 335 14.66 -1.29 -25.18
CA TYR A 335 16.00 -1.73 -25.58
C TYR A 335 16.51 -0.78 -26.66
N THR A 336 17.64 -0.14 -26.39
CA THR A 336 18.18 0.91 -27.27
C THR A 336 19.30 0.39 -28.16
N THR A 337 19.85 1.26 -28.99
CA THR A 337 21.01 0.97 -29.83
C THR A 337 22.35 1.29 -29.14
N LEU A 338 22.32 1.87 -27.92
CA LEU A 338 23.53 2.30 -27.24
C LEU A 338 24.47 1.13 -26.94
N ASP A 339 25.72 1.30 -27.31
CA ASP A 339 26.82 0.39 -27.01
C ASP A 339 27.61 1.03 -25.84
N LEU A 340 27.48 0.46 -24.65
CA LEU A 340 28.03 1.05 -23.43
C LEU A 340 29.55 1.17 -23.44
N ASP A 341 30.25 0.22 -24.06
CA ASP A 341 31.72 0.28 -24.18
C ASP A 341 32.15 1.43 -25.09
N ARG A 342 31.44 1.63 -26.20
CA ARG A 342 31.70 2.79 -27.09
C ARG A 342 31.30 4.10 -26.44
N GLN A 343 30.25 4.11 -25.64
CA GLN A 343 29.84 5.29 -24.88
C GLN A 343 30.94 5.70 -23.90
N ARG A 344 31.45 4.76 -23.09
CA ARG A 344 32.54 5.00 -22.12
C ARG A 344 33.82 5.47 -22.83
N MET A 345 34.15 4.87 -23.96
CA MET A 345 35.30 5.27 -24.77
C MET A 345 35.12 6.71 -25.29
N ALA A 346 33.95 7.07 -25.80
CA ALA A 346 33.65 8.41 -26.29
C ALA A 346 33.74 9.46 -25.17
N GLU A 347 33.23 9.14 -23.98
CA GLU A 347 33.31 10.00 -22.79
C GLU A 347 34.75 10.20 -22.32
N GLN A 348 35.56 9.14 -22.32
CA GLN A 348 36.96 9.20 -21.96
C GLN A 348 37.74 10.08 -22.94
N PHE A 349 37.61 9.81 -24.24
CA PHE A 349 38.30 10.63 -25.27
C PHE A 349 37.88 12.10 -25.23
N ALA A 350 36.60 12.39 -25.01
CA ALA A 350 36.13 13.76 -24.85
C ALA A 350 36.84 14.48 -23.70
N ARG A 351 36.93 13.81 -22.53
CA ARG A 351 37.62 14.36 -21.36
C ARG A 351 39.12 14.55 -21.58
N GLU A 352 39.79 13.55 -22.13
CA GLU A 352 41.23 13.59 -22.40
C GLU A 352 41.56 14.70 -23.42
N TYR A 353 40.75 14.83 -24.46
CA TYR A 353 41.00 15.82 -25.51
C TYR A 353 40.78 17.27 -25.04
N VAL A 354 39.73 17.53 -24.26
CA VAL A 354 39.49 18.84 -23.66
C VAL A 354 40.61 19.19 -22.68
N LYS A 355 41.02 18.23 -21.84
CA LYS A 355 42.14 18.43 -20.91
C LYS A 355 43.43 18.77 -21.66
N ALA A 356 43.76 18.02 -22.69
CA ALA A 356 44.96 18.31 -23.50
C ALA A 356 44.92 19.70 -24.17
N MET A 357 43.72 20.16 -24.60
CA MET A 357 43.56 21.49 -25.12
C MET A 357 43.68 22.59 -24.08
N GLN A 358 43.25 22.37 -22.85
CA GLN A 358 43.38 23.31 -21.73
C GLN A 358 44.84 23.42 -21.25
N GLU A 359 45.58 22.32 -21.34
CA GLU A 359 47.01 22.25 -20.95
C GLU A 359 47.98 22.80 -22.04
N ASP A 360 47.47 23.08 -23.25
CA ASP A 360 48.25 23.64 -24.36
C ASP A 360 48.57 25.12 -24.10
N THR A 361 49.72 25.39 -23.52
CA THR A 361 50.19 26.74 -23.18
C THR A 361 50.55 27.59 -24.40
N LYS A 362 50.63 27.01 -25.58
CA LYS A 362 51.00 27.72 -26.81
C LYS A 362 49.83 28.49 -27.43
N TYR A 363 48.60 28.01 -27.21
CA TYR A 363 47.38 28.64 -27.72
C TYR A 363 46.31 28.58 -26.61
N ASP A 364 45.89 29.75 -26.15
CA ASP A 364 44.70 29.84 -25.29
C ASP A 364 43.46 29.54 -26.14
N ARG A 365 42.96 28.28 -26.02
CA ARG A 365 41.84 27.82 -26.84
C ARG A 365 40.50 28.00 -26.15
N ASN A 366 40.50 28.32 -24.87
CA ASN A 366 39.31 28.52 -24.03
C ASN A 366 38.22 27.45 -24.27
N VAL A 367 38.66 26.18 -24.34
CA VAL A 367 37.76 25.01 -24.54
C VAL A 367 37.39 24.44 -23.21
N SER A 368 36.13 24.43 -22.87
CA SER A 368 35.61 23.89 -21.60
C SER A 368 34.78 22.62 -21.77
N ASN A 369 34.33 22.31 -22.99
CA ASN A 369 33.38 21.21 -23.21
C ASN A 369 33.59 20.52 -24.58
N ALA A 370 33.02 19.30 -24.74
CA ALA A 370 33.00 18.56 -26.00
C ALA A 370 31.73 17.74 -26.15
N ALA A 371 31.35 17.50 -27.40
CA ALA A 371 30.27 16.59 -27.75
C ALA A 371 30.76 15.52 -28.75
N VAL A 372 30.28 14.29 -28.59
CA VAL A 372 30.63 13.16 -29.48
C VAL A 372 29.38 12.38 -29.83
N VAL A 373 29.18 12.04 -31.08
CA VAL A 373 28.12 11.11 -31.53
C VAL A 373 28.76 10.06 -32.43
N ILE A 374 28.55 8.78 -32.09
CA ILE A 374 28.98 7.65 -32.89
C ILE A 374 27.76 7.02 -33.55
N LEU A 375 27.76 6.98 -34.87
CA LEU A 375 26.67 6.41 -35.68
C LEU A 375 27.16 5.17 -36.42
N ARG A 376 26.26 4.23 -36.66
CA ARG A 376 26.44 3.13 -37.61
C ARG A 376 25.93 3.61 -39.00
N PRO A 377 26.81 3.81 -39.99
CA PRO A 377 26.38 4.49 -41.23
C PRO A 377 25.31 3.75 -42.02
N ARG A 378 25.28 2.40 -41.94
CA ARG A 378 24.34 1.56 -42.72
C ARG A 378 22.93 1.57 -42.16
N THR A 379 22.75 1.73 -40.83
CA THR A 379 21.46 1.60 -40.15
C THR A 379 20.98 2.91 -39.54
N GLY A 380 21.87 3.88 -39.36
CA GLY A 380 21.57 5.11 -38.63
C GLY A 380 21.52 4.96 -37.11
N GLU A 381 21.88 3.78 -36.57
CA GLU A 381 21.90 3.54 -35.13
C GLU A 381 22.86 4.49 -34.42
N ILE A 382 22.41 5.12 -33.34
CA ILE A 382 23.28 5.88 -32.44
C ILE A 382 23.91 4.86 -31.46
N LEU A 383 25.23 4.70 -31.56
CA LEU A 383 26.00 3.76 -30.76
C LEU A 383 26.57 4.42 -29.49
N ALA A 384 26.86 5.72 -29.54
CA ALA A 384 27.24 6.54 -28.41
C ALA A 384 26.81 7.99 -28.62
N MET A 385 26.47 8.67 -27.51
CA MET A 385 26.07 10.06 -27.53
C MET A 385 26.54 10.78 -26.26
N VAL A 386 27.51 11.65 -26.40
CA VAL A 386 28.06 12.52 -25.36
C VAL A 386 27.71 13.94 -25.74
N GLY A 387 26.98 14.68 -24.93
CA GLY A 387 26.59 16.05 -25.20
C GLY A 387 27.41 17.07 -24.40
N SER A 388 28.03 16.63 -23.30
CA SER A 388 28.96 17.41 -22.49
C SER A 388 29.87 16.47 -21.71
N LEU A 389 30.96 17.01 -21.16
CA LEU A 389 31.90 16.24 -20.28
C LEU A 389 31.22 15.74 -18.99
N ASP A 390 30.27 16.53 -18.49
CA ASP A 390 29.44 16.20 -17.36
C ASP A 390 28.03 16.78 -17.57
N TYR A 391 27.02 15.90 -17.66
CA TYR A 391 25.63 16.29 -17.87
C TYR A 391 25.05 17.09 -16.70
N TYR A 392 25.48 16.77 -15.47
CA TYR A 392 24.90 17.35 -14.24
C TYR A 392 25.65 18.58 -13.75
N ASN A 393 26.81 18.88 -14.32
CA ASN A 393 27.53 20.10 -14.03
C ASN A 393 26.85 21.29 -14.77
N LYS A 394 26.34 22.26 -13.99
CA LYS A 394 25.68 23.46 -14.53
C LYS A 394 26.63 24.62 -14.85
N GLU A 395 27.91 24.44 -14.53
CA GLU A 395 28.93 25.48 -14.73
C GLU A 395 29.69 25.31 -16.04
N ILE A 396 29.42 24.25 -16.79
CA ILE A 396 30.07 23.95 -18.09
C ILE A 396 29.07 24.14 -19.24
#